data_5015f4fd94e5bb4a6a9133c1dd2c9353
#
_entry.id   5015f4fd94e5bb4a6a9133c1dd2c9353
#
_cell.length_a   1.000
_cell.length_b   1.000
_cell.length_c   1.000
_cell.angle_alpha   90.00
_cell.angle_beta   90.00
_cell.angle_gamma   90.00
#
_symmetry.space_group_name_H-M   'P 1'
#
loop_
_entity.id
_entity.type
_entity.pdbx_description
1 polymer ?
#
loop_
_entity_poly.entity_id
_entity_poly.type
_entity_poly.pdbx_seq_one_letter_code
_entity_poly.pdbx_strand_id
1 'polypeptide(L)'
;MREQIINKRFDEERALYYLQHADVIDCVFAGPADGESVLKEARDVSLKKCSFSLRYPLWHVQGFGMENSTMDEKTRAAIWYACDGEIKNSVLGGIKAVRECRNISMDGCEILSQEFGWKSSGISLKNSSVTAEYLFLDSRDVLLENVQMKGKYSFQYMENLTIRDSYLDTKDAFWHSKNVTVINSTVKGEYLAWFSENLTLINCYIIGTQPLCYCKNLKLVNCTMEATDLSFEYSEVEAEIKGHVDSIKNPKCGHITVDSVGEVIRTDDVVMECTGEVHIR
;
A
#
# COMPACT_ATOMS: atom_id res chain seq x y z
N MET A 1 8.16 -26.57 -25.99
CA MET A 1 7.17 -25.63 -26.59
C MET A 1 6.15 -25.35 -25.51
N ARG A 2 5.76 -24.08 -25.27
CA ARG A 2 4.71 -23.77 -24.27
C ARG A 2 3.36 -24.23 -24.80
N GLU A 3 2.54 -24.79 -23.94
CA GLU A 3 1.14 -25.12 -24.28
C GLU A 3 0.36 -23.84 -24.58
N GLN A 4 -0.51 -23.83 -25.57
CA GLN A 4 -1.30 -22.67 -25.98
C GLN A 4 -2.79 -22.92 -25.71
N ILE A 5 -3.40 -22.13 -24.84
CA ILE A 5 -4.83 -22.16 -24.55
C ILE A 5 -5.42 -20.84 -25.00
N ILE A 6 -6.13 -20.82 -26.11
CA ILE A 6 -6.51 -19.58 -26.77
C ILE A 6 -8.04 -19.54 -27.00
N ASN A 7 -8.63 -18.38 -26.68
CA ASN A 7 -10.03 -18.05 -26.96
C ASN A 7 -11.02 -19.09 -26.43
N LYS A 8 -10.84 -19.50 -25.18
CA LYS A 8 -11.72 -20.47 -24.50
C LYS A 8 -12.48 -19.84 -23.35
N ARG A 9 -13.60 -20.49 -23.02
CA ARG A 9 -14.41 -20.15 -21.84
C ARG A 9 -14.44 -21.33 -20.88
N PHE A 10 -14.25 -21.04 -19.61
CA PHE A 10 -14.24 -22.02 -18.52
C PHE A 10 -15.19 -21.57 -17.42
N ASP A 11 -15.99 -22.47 -16.89
CA ASP A 11 -16.86 -22.28 -15.73
C ASP A 11 -16.77 -23.44 -14.71
N GLU A 12 -15.92 -24.40 -14.96
CA GLU A 12 -15.69 -25.54 -14.07
C GLU A 12 -14.71 -25.20 -12.94
N GLU A 13 -14.89 -25.80 -11.79
CA GLU A 13 -13.93 -25.76 -10.70
C GLU A 13 -12.59 -26.37 -11.17
N ARG A 14 -11.49 -25.65 -10.88
CA ARG A 14 -10.13 -26.11 -11.20
C ARG A 14 -9.89 -26.48 -12.66
N ALA A 15 -10.53 -25.80 -13.60
CA ALA A 15 -10.49 -26.11 -15.03
C ALA A 15 -9.06 -26.26 -15.61
N LEU A 16 -8.10 -25.48 -15.11
CA LEU A 16 -6.68 -25.54 -15.50
C LEU A 16 -5.79 -25.82 -14.29
N TYR A 17 -6.23 -26.72 -13.41
CA TYR A 17 -5.48 -27.12 -12.23
C TYR A 17 -4.11 -27.69 -12.59
N TYR A 18 -3.07 -27.23 -11.89
CA TYR A 18 -1.69 -27.70 -12.09
C TYR A 18 -1.14 -27.47 -13.50
N LEU A 19 -1.69 -26.51 -14.24
CA LEU A 19 -1.18 -26.12 -15.55
C LEU A 19 0.29 -25.71 -15.47
N GLN A 20 1.12 -26.19 -16.37
CA GLN A 20 2.54 -25.89 -16.38
C GLN A 20 3.02 -25.45 -17.76
N HIS A 21 3.92 -24.45 -17.75
CA HIS A 21 4.63 -24.01 -18.94
C HIS A 21 3.67 -23.66 -20.11
N ALA A 22 2.69 -22.80 -19.85
CA ALA A 22 1.60 -22.50 -20.77
C ALA A 22 1.36 -21.00 -20.97
N ASP A 23 0.80 -20.67 -22.13
CA ASP A 23 0.25 -19.34 -22.43
C ASP A 23 -1.27 -19.45 -22.57
N VAL A 24 -1.99 -18.66 -21.79
CA VAL A 24 -3.46 -18.56 -21.76
C VAL A 24 -3.84 -17.21 -22.34
N ILE A 25 -4.49 -17.17 -23.48
CA ILE A 25 -4.70 -15.95 -24.25
C ILE A 25 -6.18 -15.79 -24.63
N ASP A 26 -6.71 -14.58 -24.44
CA ASP A 26 -8.11 -14.24 -24.78
C ASP A 26 -9.14 -15.21 -24.16
N CYS A 27 -8.91 -15.65 -22.91
CA CYS A 27 -9.78 -16.61 -22.25
C CYS A 27 -10.70 -15.94 -21.22
N VAL A 28 -11.89 -16.52 -21.04
CA VAL A 28 -12.91 -16.08 -20.10
C VAL A 28 -13.12 -17.14 -19.03
N PHE A 29 -12.95 -16.76 -17.77
CA PHE A 29 -13.16 -17.61 -16.61
C PHE A 29 -14.38 -17.11 -15.85
N ALA A 30 -15.54 -17.54 -16.26
CA ALA A 30 -16.84 -17.13 -15.70
C ALA A 30 -17.94 -18.05 -16.23
N GLY A 31 -18.97 -18.27 -15.42
CA GLY A 31 -20.11 -19.05 -15.86
C GLY A 31 -21.19 -19.17 -14.80
N PRO A 32 -22.27 -19.91 -15.10
CA PRO A 32 -23.35 -20.17 -14.14
C PRO A 32 -22.92 -21.15 -13.04
N ALA A 33 -21.97 -22.02 -13.29
CA ALA A 33 -21.39 -22.87 -12.29
C ALA A 33 -20.51 -22.06 -11.31
N ASP A 34 -20.37 -22.49 -10.09
CA ASP A 34 -19.52 -21.87 -9.08
C ASP A 34 -18.06 -22.34 -9.29
N GLY A 35 -17.53 -22.05 -10.48
CA GLY A 35 -16.15 -22.34 -10.80
C GLY A 35 -15.20 -21.55 -9.90
N GLU A 36 -14.27 -22.22 -9.24
CA GLU A 36 -13.24 -21.57 -8.44
C GLU A 36 -11.87 -22.22 -8.65
N SER A 37 -10.84 -21.50 -8.18
CA SER A 37 -9.47 -22.05 -8.15
C SER A 37 -8.98 -22.53 -9.52
N VAL A 38 -9.37 -21.84 -10.58
CA VAL A 38 -9.19 -22.32 -11.98
C VAL A 38 -7.75 -22.66 -12.32
N LEU A 39 -6.78 -21.84 -11.91
CA LEU A 39 -5.34 -22.05 -12.14
C LEU A 39 -4.60 -22.46 -10.85
N LYS A 40 -5.29 -23.07 -9.89
CA LYS A 40 -4.66 -23.50 -8.65
C LYS A 40 -3.43 -24.38 -8.92
N GLU A 41 -2.33 -24.12 -8.20
CA GLU A 41 -1.04 -24.82 -8.31
C GLU A 41 -0.37 -24.71 -9.70
N ALA A 42 -0.80 -23.79 -10.57
CA ALA A 42 -0.16 -23.60 -11.85
C ALA A 42 1.27 -23.05 -11.71
N ARG A 43 2.13 -23.35 -12.68
CA ARG A 43 3.53 -22.91 -12.68
C ARG A 43 3.97 -22.44 -14.06
N ASP A 44 4.76 -21.37 -14.09
CA ASP A 44 5.29 -20.80 -15.33
C ASP A 44 4.19 -20.57 -16.37
N VAL A 45 3.19 -19.76 -16.00
CA VAL A 45 2.04 -19.46 -16.87
C VAL A 45 2.02 -17.99 -17.27
N SER A 46 1.63 -17.71 -18.52
CA SER A 46 1.39 -16.36 -19.02
C SER A 46 -0.08 -16.18 -19.34
N LEU A 47 -0.71 -15.16 -18.77
CA LEU A 47 -2.13 -14.83 -18.93
C LEU A 47 -2.23 -13.51 -19.69
N LYS A 48 -2.80 -13.51 -20.88
CA LYS A 48 -2.94 -12.31 -21.71
C LYS A 48 -4.38 -12.10 -22.13
N LYS A 49 -4.88 -10.87 -21.91
CA LYS A 49 -6.25 -10.49 -22.28
C LYS A 49 -7.31 -11.44 -21.72
N CYS A 50 -7.09 -11.93 -20.50
CA CYS A 50 -8.02 -12.83 -19.82
C CYS A 50 -8.98 -12.05 -18.93
N SER A 51 -10.18 -12.59 -18.73
CA SER A 51 -11.15 -12.06 -17.79
C SER A 51 -11.55 -13.10 -16.76
N PHE A 52 -11.59 -12.67 -15.48
CA PHE A 52 -11.90 -13.54 -14.34
C PHE A 52 -13.10 -12.98 -13.60
N SER A 53 -14.11 -13.80 -13.40
CA SER A 53 -15.35 -13.51 -12.65
C SER A 53 -15.70 -14.71 -11.76
N LEU A 54 -14.72 -15.17 -10.96
CA LEU A 54 -14.83 -16.33 -10.09
C LEU A 54 -13.82 -16.25 -8.94
N ARG A 55 -13.96 -17.08 -7.91
CA ARG A 55 -13.14 -17.06 -6.70
C ARG A 55 -11.79 -17.76 -6.88
N TYR A 56 -10.75 -17.23 -6.24
CA TYR A 56 -9.42 -17.84 -6.09
C TYR A 56 -8.72 -18.26 -7.41
N PRO A 57 -8.76 -17.48 -8.50
CA PRO A 57 -8.25 -17.95 -9.78
C PRO A 57 -6.77 -18.35 -9.76
N LEU A 58 -5.92 -17.59 -9.06
CA LEU A 58 -4.47 -17.81 -8.98
C LEU A 58 -4.03 -18.24 -7.58
N TRP A 59 -4.59 -19.33 -7.09
CA TRP A 59 -4.27 -19.85 -5.76
C TRP A 59 -3.02 -20.75 -5.80
N HIS A 60 -1.98 -20.43 -5.01
CA HIS A 60 -0.69 -21.16 -4.98
C HIS A 60 0.05 -21.19 -6.33
N VAL A 61 -0.14 -20.18 -7.18
CA VAL A 61 0.57 -20.11 -8.46
C VAL A 61 2.01 -19.65 -8.24
N GLN A 62 2.93 -20.23 -9.00
CA GLN A 62 4.35 -19.92 -8.94
C GLN A 62 4.90 -19.57 -10.32
N GLY A 63 5.52 -18.41 -10.45
CA GLY A 63 6.05 -17.92 -11.72
C GLY A 63 4.92 -17.64 -12.71
N PHE A 64 4.36 -16.43 -12.69
CA PHE A 64 3.28 -16.07 -13.62
C PHE A 64 3.44 -14.66 -14.17
N GLY A 65 2.98 -14.47 -15.40
CA GLY A 65 2.75 -13.16 -15.99
C GLY A 65 1.26 -12.94 -16.24
N MET A 66 0.74 -11.74 -15.94
CA MET A 66 -0.61 -11.33 -16.30
C MET A 66 -0.59 -9.97 -16.98
N GLU A 67 -1.14 -9.87 -18.16
CA GLU A 67 -1.09 -8.65 -18.96
C GLU A 67 -2.43 -8.36 -19.63
N ASN A 68 -2.85 -7.08 -19.60
CA ASN A 68 -4.09 -6.59 -20.23
C ASN A 68 -5.32 -7.43 -19.84
N SER A 69 -5.39 -7.84 -18.57
CA SER A 69 -6.40 -8.77 -18.05
C SER A 69 -7.24 -8.11 -16.96
N THR A 70 -8.42 -8.68 -16.69
CA THR A 70 -9.37 -8.11 -15.74
C THR A 70 -9.84 -9.16 -14.75
N MET A 71 -9.79 -8.81 -13.47
CA MET A 71 -10.45 -9.49 -12.37
C MET A 71 -11.57 -8.57 -11.87
N ASP A 72 -12.81 -9.00 -11.95
CA ASP A 72 -13.98 -8.19 -11.56
C ASP A 72 -14.30 -8.29 -10.05
N GLU A 73 -15.39 -7.65 -9.62
CA GLU A 73 -15.83 -7.63 -8.21
C GLU A 73 -16.24 -9.01 -7.65
N LYS A 74 -16.52 -9.98 -8.48
CA LYS A 74 -16.85 -11.36 -8.06
C LYS A 74 -15.60 -12.17 -7.78
N THR A 75 -14.45 -11.70 -8.24
CA THR A 75 -13.18 -12.33 -7.98
C THR A 75 -12.78 -12.09 -6.53
N ARG A 76 -12.68 -13.13 -5.72
CA ARG A 76 -12.32 -13.03 -4.30
C ARG A 76 -11.00 -13.74 -4.02
N ALA A 77 -10.12 -13.09 -3.24
CA ALA A 77 -8.78 -13.58 -2.93
C ALA A 77 -8.07 -14.12 -4.19
N ALA A 78 -8.07 -13.26 -5.21
CA ALA A 78 -7.75 -13.64 -6.58
C ALA A 78 -6.36 -14.25 -6.71
N ILE A 79 -5.37 -13.65 -6.05
CA ILE A 79 -3.97 -14.07 -6.06
C ILE A 79 -3.60 -14.38 -4.61
N TRP A 80 -3.71 -15.63 -4.23
CA TRP A 80 -3.51 -16.07 -2.85
C TRP A 80 -2.40 -17.12 -2.74
N TYR A 81 -1.45 -16.90 -1.83
CA TYR A 81 -0.23 -17.70 -1.67
C TYR A 81 0.60 -17.84 -2.95
N ALA A 82 0.44 -16.92 -3.90
CA ALA A 82 1.20 -16.94 -5.14
C ALA A 82 2.60 -16.29 -4.95
N CYS A 83 3.52 -16.66 -5.82
CA CYS A 83 4.85 -16.06 -5.80
C CYS A 83 5.46 -15.90 -7.19
N ASP A 84 6.43 -14.97 -7.27
CA ASP A 84 7.23 -14.71 -8.46
C ASP A 84 6.36 -14.33 -9.67
N GLY A 85 5.54 -13.28 -9.48
CA GLY A 85 4.56 -12.82 -10.47
C GLY A 85 4.84 -11.43 -11.04
N GLU A 86 4.47 -11.22 -12.29
CA GLU A 86 4.49 -9.93 -12.95
C GLU A 86 3.10 -9.60 -13.50
N ILE A 87 2.54 -8.43 -13.16
CA ILE A 87 1.20 -8.00 -13.59
C ILE A 87 1.34 -6.65 -14.29
N LYS A 88 0.84 -6.54 -15.51
CA LYS A 88 0.91 -5.31 -16.31
C LYS A 88 -0.45 -4.90 -16.88
N ASN A 89 -0.72 -3.59 -16.87
CA ASN A 89 -1.87 -3.00 -17.56
C ASN A 89 -3.18 -3.75 -17.29
N SER A 90 -3.43 -4.12 -16.04
CA SER A 90 -4.52 -5.00 -15.67
C SER A 90 -5.39 -4.39 -14.57
N VAL A 91 -6.64 -4.84 -14.50
CA VAL A 91 -7.58 -4.45 -13.45
C VAL A 91 -7.68 -5.56 -12.41
N LEU A 92 -7.46 -5.22 -11.14
CA LEU A 92 -7.56 -6.13 -10.01
C LEU A 92 -8.74 -5.70 -9.13
N GLY A 93 -9.90 -6.30 -9.36
CA GLY A 93 -11.11 -6.09 -8.57
C GLY A 93 -11.35 -7.18 -7.52
N GLY A 94 -12.43 -7.00 -6.77
CA GLY A 94 -12.85 -7.92 -5.73
C GLY A 94 -12.06 -7.81 -4.43
N ILE A 95 -12.57 -8.39 -3.36
CA ILE A 95 -11.95 -8.32 -2.04
C ILE A 95 -10.71 -9.21 -1.94
N LYS A 96 -9.65 -8.71 -1.30
CA LYS A 96 -8.40 -9.46 -1.04
C LYS A 96 -7.70 -9.93 -2.32
N ALA A 97 -7.67 -9.09 -3.35
CA ALA A 97 -7.15 -9.49 -4.65
C ALA A 97 -5.71 -10.04 -4.60
N VAL A 98 -4.86 -9.49 -3.73
CA VAL A 98 -3.53 -10.04 -3.40
C VAL A 98 -3.49 -10.33 -1.92
N ARG A 99 -3.07 -11.54 -1.53
CA ARG A 99 -2.99 -11.94 -0.13
C ARG A 99 -1.92 -13.01 0.10
N GLU A 100 -1.09 -12.82 1.13
CA GLU A 100 -0.05 -13.78 1.53
C GLU A 100 0.87 -14.19 0.36
N CYS A 101 1.16 -13.20 -0.52
CA CYS A 101 1.95 -13.38 -1.72
C CYS A 101 3.41 -12.95 -1.52
N ARG A 102 4.29 -13.40 -2.40
CA ARG A 102 5.71 -13.03 -2.38
C ARG A 102 6.22 -12.69 -3.77
N ASN A 103 7.06 -11.64 -3.84
CA ASN A 103 7.75 -11.24 -5.08
C ASN A 103 6.77 -11.00 -6.24
N ILE A 104 5.84 -10.07 -6.05
CA ILE A 104 4.89 -9.68 -7.11
C ILE A 104 5.19 -8.25 -7.55
N SER A 105 5.43 -8.06 -8.84
CA SER A 105 5.54 -6.74 -9.44
C SER A 105 4.27 -6.38 -10.24
N MET A 106 3.82 -5.13 -10.07
CA MET A 106 2.63 -4.61 -10.75
C MET A 106 2.98 -3.26 -11.40
N ASP A 107 2.63 -3.08 -12.67
CA ASP A 107 2.86 -1.83 -13.39
C ASP A 107 1.67 -1.46 -14.27
N GLY A 108 1.23 -0.19 -14.21
CA GLY A 108 0.09 0.29 -14.98
C GLY A 108 -1.25 -0.34 -14.61
N CYS A 109 -1.43 -0.72 -13.34
CA CYS A 109 -2.62 -1.44 -12.88
C CYS A 109 -3.66 -0.51 -12.24
N GLU A 110 -4.93 -0.87 -12.40
CA GLU A 110 -6.03 -0.32 -11.62
C GLU A 110 -6.45 -1.33 -10.56
N ILE A 111 -6.38 -0.92 -9.28
CA ILE A 111 -6.66 -1.80 -8.14
C ILE A 111 -7.90 -1.28 -7.42
N LEU A 112 -8.98 -2.09 -7.42
CA LEU A 112 -10.26 -1.82 -6.78
C LEU A 112 -10.55 -2.94 -5.78
N SER A 113 -9.80 -3.00 -4.70
CA SER A 113 -9.80 -4.18 -3.82
C SER A 113 -9.61 -3.82 -2.36
N GLN A 114 -10.63 -4.08 -1.56
CA GLN A 114 -10.51 -4.01 -0.11
C GLN A 114 -9.54 -5.08 0.42
N GLU A 115 -8.82 -4.77 1.50
CA GLU A 115 -7.86 -5.69 2.13
C GLU A 115 -6.77 -6.22 1.17
N PHE A 116 -6.32 -5.34 0.25
CA PHE A 116 -5.31 -5.68 -0.74
C PHE A 116 -3.92 -5.82 -0.12
N GLY A 117 -3.20 -6.85 -0.51
CA GLY A 117 -1.79 -7.04 -0.17
C GLY A 117 -1.52 -7.57 1.23
N TRP A 118 -2.52 -8.00 2.00
CA TRP A 118 -2.33 -8.46 3.38
C TRP A 118 -1.29 -9.57 3.50
N LYS A 119 -0.41 -9.43 4.51
CA LYS A 119 0.62 -10.41 4.88
C LYS A 119 1.51 -10.82 3.72
N SER A 120 1.74 -9.89 2.79
CA SER A 120 2.56 -10.11 1.61
C SER A 120 3.97 -9.54 1.78
N SER A 121 4.91 -9.99 0.95
CA SER A 121 6.29 -9.50 0.98
C SER A 121 6.91 -9.39 -0.40
N GLY A 122 7.84 -8.42 -0.57
CA GLY A 122 8.51 -8.20 -1.85
C GLY A 122 7.55 -7.73 -2.93
N ILE A 123 6.66 -6.78 -2.61
CA ILE A 123 5.67 -6.25 -3.56
C ILE A 123 6.15 -4.92 -4.15
N SER A 124 6.12 -4.80 -5.46
CA SER A 124 6.36 -3.55 -6.18
C SER A 124 5.11 -3.12 -6.94
N LEU A 125 4.67 -1.88 -6.74
CA LEU A 125 3.54 -1.30 -7.45
C LEU A 125 3.97 0.03 -8.07
N LYS A 126 3.85 0.14 -9.40
CA LYS A 126 4.27 1.30 -10.16
C LYS A 126 3.17 1.82 -11.09
N ASN A 127 3.19 3.13 -11.36
CA ASN A 127 2.32 3.78 -12.36
C ASN A 127 0.85 3.35 -12.25
N SER A 128 0.33 3.22 -11.05
CA SER A 128 -0.94 2.53 -10.80
C SER A 128 -1.89 3.36 -9.94
N SER A 129 -3.17 3.03 -10.02
CA SER A 129 -4.20 3.58 -9.13
C SER A 129 -4.72 2.52 -8.17
N VAL A 130 -4.98 2.93 -6.92
CA VAL A 130 -5.45 2.03 -5.86
C VAL A 130 -6.63 2.64 -5.12
N THR A 131 -7.71 1.92 -5.02
CA THR A 131 -8.80 2.19 -4.07
C THR A 131 -8.95 1.00 -3.14
N ALA A 132 -8.57 1.19 -1.86
CA ALA A 132 -8.55 0.10 -0.90
C ALA A 132 -8.72 0.59 0.54
N GLU A 133 -9.37 -0.18 1.38
CA GLU A 133 -9.24 -0.09 2.84
C GLU A 133 -8.30 -1.18 3.34
N TYR A 134 -7.53 -0.91 4.40
CA TYR A 134 -6.53 -1.83 4.97
C TYR A 134 -5.50 -2.31 3.93
N LEU A 135 -5.00 -1.37 3.09
CA LEU A 135 -3.96 -1.68 2.10
C LEU A 135 -2.68 -2.16 2.79
N PHE A 136 -2.14 -3.31 2.37
CA PHE A 136 -0.88 -3.90 2.85
C PHE A 136 -0.77 -4.09 4.37
N LEU A 137 -1.87 -4.43 5.05
CA LEU A 137 -1.83 -4.74 6.48
C LEU A 137 -0.84 -5.89 6.79
N ASP A 138 0.01 -5.70 7.80
CA ASP A 138 0.97 -6.72 8.28
C ASP A 138 1.86 -7.29 7.15
N SER A 139 2.37 -6.41 6.29
CA SER A 139 3.17 -6.76 5.12
C SER A 139 4.58 -6.17 5.20
N ARG A 140 5.49 -6.61 4.36
CA ARG A 140 6.87 -6.13 4.39
C ARG A 140 7.52 -6.04 3.01
N ASP A 141 8.60 -5.26 2.94
CA ASP A 141 9.42 -5.10 1.73
C ASP A 141 8.59 -4.64 0.53
N VAL A 142 7.91 -3.48 0.68
CA VAL A 142 6.99 -2.94 -0.33
C VAL A 142 7.54 -1.67 -0.94
N LEU A 143 7.46 -1.56 -2.26
CA LEU A 143 7.79 -0.36 -3.04
C LEU A 143 6.55 0.16 -3.77
N LEU A 144 6.25 1.45 -3.58
CA LEU A 144 5.24 2.19 -4.35
C LEU A 144 5.94 3.33 -5.09
N GLU A 145 5.72 3.44 -6.40
CA GLU A 145 6.33 4.47 -7.24
C GLU A 145 5.31 5.00 -8.25
N ASN A 146 5.06 6.31 -8.25
CA ASN A 146 4.05 6.96 -9.08
C ASN A 146 2.66 6.32 -8.93
N VAL A 147 2.18 6.26 -7.66
CA VAL A 147 0.89 5.65 -7.31
C VAL A 147 -0.11 6.71 -6.86
N GLN A 148 -1.33 6.64 -7.38
CA GLN A 148 -2.50 7.40 -6.91
C GLN A 148 -3.34 6.50 -6.01
N MET A 149 -3.39 6.81 -4.71
CA MET A 149 -4.06 5.94 -3.74
C MET A 149 -5.16 6.69 -3.00
N LYS A 150 -6.31 6.03 -2.86
CA LYS A 150 -7.43 6.49 -2.03
C LYS A 150 -7.92 5.36 -1.12
N GLY A 151 -8.08 5.68 0.18
CA GLY A 151 -8.58 4.70 1.14
C GLY A 151 -8.43 5.11 2.58
N LYS A 152 -8.32 4.13 3.47
CA LYS A 152 -8.07 4.32 4.91
C LYS A 152 -7.41 3.10 5.53
N TYR A 153 -6.80 3.28 6.72
CA TYR A 153 -6.13 2.21 7.49
C TYR A 153 -5.00 1.53 6.71
N SER A 154 -4.32 2.30 5.86
CA SER A 154 -3.31 1.77 4.96
C SER A 154 -1.96 1.62 5.65
N PHE A 155 -1.21 0.59 5.28
CA PHE A 155 0.17 0.34 5.74
C PHE A 155 0.31 0.16 7.26
N GLN A 156 -0.73 -0.30 7.93
CA GLN A 156 -0.63 -0.61 9.37
C GLN A 156 0.21 -1.87 9.59
N TYR A 157 1.06 -1.85 10.63
CA TYR A 157 1.99 -2.94 10.94
C TYR A 157 2.95 -3.31 9.79
N MET A 158 3.22 -2.33 8.90
CA MET A 158 4.18 -2.51 7.79
C MET A 158 5.62 -2.53 8.29
N GLU A 159 6.47 -3.27 7.59
CA GLU A 159 7.92 -3.23 7.77
C GLU A 159 8.63 -3.03 6.42
N ASN A 160 9.61 -2.11 6.37
CA ASN A 160 10.40 -1.81 5.17
C ASN A 160 9.53 -1.35 3.98
N LEU A 161 8.93 -0.17 4.10
CA LEU A 161 8.12 0.45 3.05
C LEU A 161 8.86 1.63 2.41
N THR A 162 8.90 1.67 1.10
CA THR A 162 9.35 2.85 0.34
C THR A 162 8.25 3.36 -0.57
N ILE A 163 7.96 4.66 -0.49
CA ILE A 163 6.97 5.34 -1.35
C ILE A 163 7.66 6.51 -2.03
N ARG A 164 7.50 6.64 -3.36
CA ARG A 164 8.07 7.73 -4.15
C ARG A 164 7.06 8.32 -5.14
N ASP A 165 7.15 9.63 -5.33
CA ASP A 165 6.45 10.35 -6.40
C ASP A 165 4.95 10.03 -6.45
N SER A 166 4.31 9.89 -5.27
CA SER A 166 2.97 9.34 -5.12
C SER A 166 2.01 10.31 -4.42
N TYR A 167 0.72 10.10 -4.63
CA TYR A 167 -0.35 10.81 -3.93
C TYR A 167 -1.17 9.83 -3.12
N LEU A 168 -1.23 10.02 -1.81
CA LEU A 168 -1.93 9.17 -0.86
C LEU A 168 -3.04 9.99 -0.18
N ASP A 169 -4.29 9.68 -0.47
CA ASP A 169 -5.47 10.19 0.24
C ASP A 169 -5.97 9.08 1.18
N THR A 170 -5.47 9.07 2.41
CA THR A 170 -5.66 7.96 3.33
C THR A 170 -5.66 8.40 4.79
N LYS A 171 -6.59 7.92 5.56
CA LYS A 171 -6.75 8.16 6.99
C LYS A 171 -6.17 7.00 7.82
N ASP A 172 -5.66 7.29 9.04
CA ASP A 172 -5.10 6.30 9.97
C ASP A 172 -4.00 5.42 9.34
N ALA A 173 -3.20 6.01 8.45
CA ALA A 173 -2.15 5.29 7.74
C ALA A 173 -0.87 5.14 8.57
N PHE A 174 -0.07 4.13 8.26
CA PHE A 174 1.25 3.83 8.85
C PHE A 174 1.25 3.51 10.35
N TRP A 175 0.12 3.24 10.97
CA TRP A 175 0.09 2.91 12.39
C TRP A 175 0.92 1.68 12.70
N HIS A 176 1.77 1.77 13.73
CA HIS A 176 2.70 0.71 14.15
C HIS A 176 3.65 0.22 13.04
N SER A 177 3.87 1.03 11.99
CA SER A 177 4.81 0.66 10.92
C SER A 177 6.26 0.91 11.32
N LYS A 178 7.20 0.21 10.65
CA LYS A 178 8.63 0.32 10.90
C LYS A 178 9.42 0.48 9.61
N ASN A 179 10.49 1.29 9.68
CA ASN A 179 11.42 1.49 8.56
C ASN A 179 10.69 1.97 7.29
N VAL A 180 9.98 3.08 7.40
CA VAL A 180 9.21 3.66 6.29
C VAL A 180 9.93 4.88 5.74
N THR A 181 10.06 4.96 4.43
CA THR A 181 10.61 6.14 3.72
C THR A 181 9.62 6.62 2.67
N VAL A 182 9.22 7.89 2.77
CA VAL A 182 8.33 8.55 1.80
C VAL A 182 9.07 9.72 1.17
N ILE A 183 9.12 9.78 -0.16
CA ILE A 183 9.90 10.76 -0.91
C ILE A 183 9.04 11.44 -1.98
N ASN A 184 9.16 12.77 -2.12
CA ASN A 184 8.50 13.57 -3.17
C ASN A 184 7.00 13.28 -3.29
N SER A 185 6.31 13.09 -2.19
CA SER A 185 4.92 12.60 -2.21
C SER A 185 3.99 13.49 -1.41
N THR A 186 2.70 13.43 -1.74
CA THR A 186 1.65 14.00 -0.92
C THR A 186 1.03 12.92 -0.06
N VAL A 187 0.95 13.17 1.25
CA VAL A 187 0.27 12.28 2.21
C VAL A 187 -0.85 13.07 2.88
N LYS A 188 -2.07 12.76 2.52
CA LYS A 188 -3.25 13.44 3.03
C LYS A 188 -4.11 12.49 3.84
N GLY A 189 -4.47 12.92 5.07
CA GLY A 189 -5.38 12.20 5.95
C GLY A 189 -5.15 12.49 7.42
N GLU A 190 -6.09 12.09 8.24
CA GLU A 190 -6.08 12.27 9.68
C GLU A 190 -5.26 11.17 10.36
N TYR A 191 -4.67 11.48 11.53
CA TYR A 191 -3.99 10.54 12.44
C TYR A 191 -2.88 9.71 11.79
N LEU A 192 -2.09 10.36 10.93
CA LEU A 192 -1.02 9.69 10.19
C LEU A 192 0.12 9.23 11.11
N ALA A 193 0.59 8.01 10.91
CA ALA A 193 1.81 7.41 11.43
C ALA A 193 1.87 7.21 12.96
N TRP A 194 0.75 7.14 13.64
CA TRP A 194 0.75 6.92 15.08
C TRP A 194 1.49 5.63 15.46
N PHE A 195 2.37 5.73 16.46
CA PHE A 195 3.20 4.64 16.96
C PHE A 195 4.19 4.03 15.95
N SER A 196 4.51 4.76 14.89
CA SER A 196 5.52 4.30 13.92
C SER A 196 6.95 4.44 14.47
N GLU A 197 7.87 3.68 13.89
CA GLU A 197 9.28 3.67 14.25
C GLU A 197 10.17 3.77 12.99
N ASN A 198 11.18 4.64 13.02
CA ASN A 198 12.07 4.90 11.89
C ASN A 198 11.31 5.35 10.63
N LEU A 199 10.45 6.34 10.77
CA LEU A 199 9.74 6.96 9.64
C LEU A 199 10.52 8.18 9.14
N THR A 200 10.81 8.21 7.86
CA THR A 200 11.47 9.35 7.19
C THR A 200 10.60 9.88 6.05
N LEU A 201 10.29 11.18 6.09
CA LEU A 201 9.60 11.88 4.99
C LEU A 201 10.56 12.92 4.39
N ILE A 202 10.73 12.90 3.07
CA ILE A 202 11.64 13.79 2.34
C ILE A 202 10.89 14.48 1.21
N ASN A 203 10.93 15.82 1.18
CA ASN A 203 10.21 16.63 0.19
C ASN A 203 8.72 16.28 0.11
N CYS A 204 8.08 16.01 1.24
CA CYS A 204 6.69 15.60 1.27
C CYS A 204 5.75 16.76 1.64
N TYR A 205 4.53 16.68 1.11
CA TYR A 205 3.42 17.53 1.51
C TYR A 205 2.44 16.73 2.36
N ILE A 206 2.27 17.13 3.62
CA ILE A 206 1.52 16.41 4.64
C ILE A 206 0.28 17.22 4.98
N ILE A 207 -0.90 16.61 4.91
CA ILE A 207 -2.17 17.29 5.14
C ILE A 207 -3.04 16.49 6.11
N GLY A 208 -3.56 17.14 7.14
CA GLY A 208 -4.56 16.55 8.03
C GLY A 208 -4.20 16.61 9.52
N THR A 209 -5.20 16.48 10.34
CA THR A 209 -5.13 16.68 11.80
C THR A 209 -4.33 15.58 12.51
N GLN A 210 -3.70 15.94 13.62
CA GLN A 210 -2.96 15.09 14.55
C GLN A 210 -1.99 14.11 13.86
N PRO A 211 -1.17 14.60 12.92
CA PRO A 211 -0.22 13.71 12.25
C PRO A 211 0.99 13.45 13.14
N LEU A 212 1.63 12.29 12.93
CA LEU A 212 2.98 11.99 13.41
C LEU A 212 3.10 11.97 14.93
N CYS A 213 2.05 11.49 15.64
CA CYS A 213 2.04 11.36 17.08
C CYS A 213 2.61 9.99 17.53
N TYR A 214 3.24 9.97 18.70
CA TYR A 214 3.80 8.76 19.34
C TYR A 214 4.89 8.06 18.52
N CYS A 215 5.52 8.77 17.58
CA CYS A 215 6.55 8.21 16.72
C CYS A 215 7.89 8.07 17.45
N LYS A 216 8.68 7.05 17.08
CA LYS A 216 10.07 6.90 17.50
C LYS A 216 10.99 7.11 16.31
N ASN A 217 12.06 7.91 16.51
CA ASN A 217 13.03 8.21 15.46
C ASN A 217 12.36 8.70 14.16
N LEU A 218 11.49 9.72 14.30
CA LEU A 218 10.81 10.37 13.18
C LEU A 218 11.73 11.41 12.55
N LYS A 219 11.81 11.42 11.21
CA LYS A 219 12.60 12.41 10.48
C LYS A 219 11.80 13.05 9.34
N LEU A 220 11.75 14.39 9.33
CA LEU A 220 11.22 15.18 8.22
C LEU A 220 12.33 16.04 7.61
N VAL A 221 12.49 15.94 6.29
CA VAL A 221 13.47 16.74 5.55
C VAL A 221 12.77 17.52 4.46
N ASN A 222 12.83 18.85 4.55
CA ASN A 222 12.25 19.73 3.53
C ASN A 222 10.76 19.44 3.24
N CYS A 223 9.97 19.20 4.30
CA CYS A 223 8.54 18.91 4.18
C CYS A 223 7.71 20.19 4.33
N THR A 224 6.48 20.17 3.82
CA THR A 224 5.45 21.17 4.02
C THR A 224 4.24 20.52 4.70
N MET A 225 3.61 21.22 5.65
CA MET A 225 2.44 20.73 6.38
C MET A 225 1.28 21.70 6.21
N GLU A 226 0.06 21.20 6.08
CA GLU A 226 -1.16 22.00 5.94
C GLU A 226 -2.33 21.36 6.70
N ALA A 227 -3.13 22.18 7.37
CA ALA A 227 -4.23 21.73 8.24
C ALA A 227 -3.75 20.68 9.26
N THR A 228 -2.59 20.93 9.87
CA THR A 228 -1.89 19.99 10.74
C THR A 228 -1.82 20.53 12.17
N ASP A 229 -2.92 20.44 12.86
CA ASP A 229 -3.00 20.75 14.29
C ASP A 229 -2.56 19.56 15.17
N LEU A 230 -2.17 19.85 16.43
CA LEU A 230 -1.77 18.86 17.43
C LEU A 230 -0.68 17.88 16.95
N SER A 231 0.21 18.37 16.09
CA SER A 231 1.25 17.55 15.45
C SER A 231 2.33 17.11 16.45
N PHE A 232 2.94 15.96 16.23
CA PHE A 232 4.13 15.42 16.91
C PHE A 232 3.94 15.07 18.38
N GLU A 233 2.72 14.95 18.89
CA GLU A 233 2.49 14.63 20.30
C GLU A 233 3.23 13.36 20.71
N TYR A 234 4.05 13.46 21.77
CA TYR A 234 4.89 12.39 22.32
C TYR A 234 5.86 11.72 21.35
N SER A 235 6.26 12.43 20.29
CA SER A 235 7.19 11.89 19.28
C SER A 235 8.63 12.29 19.53
N GLU A 236 9.55 11.37 19.22
CA GLU A 236 10.99 11.61 19.06
C GLU A 236 11.20 12.09 17.62
N VAL A 237 11.53 13.37 17.41
CA VAL A 237 11.44 13.99 16.08
C VAL A 237 12.61 14.90 15.75
N GLU A 238 13.14 14.74 14.53
CA GLU A 238 14.02 15.70 13.87
C GLU A 238 13.33 16.19 12.60
N ALA A 239 12.87 17.44 12.60
CA ALA A 239 12.04 17.94 11.49
C ALA A 239 12.52 19.27 10.95
N GLU A 240 12.58 19.37 9.63
CA GLU A 240 12.75 20.59 8.86
C GLU A 240 11.49 20.82 8.00
N ILE A 241 10.70 21.82 8.41
CA ILE A 241 9.38 22.11 7.81
C ILE A 241 9.42 23.50 7.20
N LYS A 242 8.94 23.61 5.97
CA LYS A 242 8.72 24.88 5.27
C LYS A 242 7.27 25.34 5.44
N GLY A 243 7.09 26.65 5.60
CA GLY A 243 5.78 27.26 5.71
C GLY A 243 5.22 27.21 7.13
N HIS A 244 3.92 27.01 7.26
CA HIS A 244 3.18 27.11 8.50
C HIS A 244 2.71 25.76 9.03
N VAL A 245 2.76 25.56 10.36
CA VAL A 245 2.14 24.43 11.06
C VAL A 245 1.10 25.00 12.03
N ASP A 246 -0.13 24.49 12.02
CA ASP A 246 -1.21 25.04 12.84
C ASP A 246 -0.92 24.92 14.34
N SER A 247 -0.52 23.73 14.80
CA SER A 247 -0.01 23.59 16.16
C SER A 247 0.89 22.38 16.35
N ILE A 248 1.82 22.50 17.30
CA ILE A 248 2.75 21.45 17.74
C ILE A 248 2.47 21.18 19.20
N LYS A 249 2.21 19.92 19.57
CA LYS A 249 1.83 19.56 20.93
C LYS A 249 2.81 18.59 21.56
N ASN A 250 3.35 18.94 22.73
CA ASN A 250 4.14 18.08 23.61
C ASN A 250 5.11 17.13 22.90
N PRO A 251 6.00 17.58 21.97
CA PRO A 251 6.99 16.69 21.37
C PRO A 251 7.91 16.13 22.45
N LYS A 252 8.15 14.81 22.43
CA LYS A 252 8.90 14.10 23.47
C LYS A 252 10.35 14.57 23.55
N CYS A 253 11.06 14.56 22.43
CA CYS A 253 12.44 15.04 22.33
C CYS A 253 12.82 15.32 20.87
N GLY A 254 14.00 15.95 20.67
CA GLY A 254 14.53 16.31 19.35
C GLY A 254 14.21 17.75 18.96
N HIS A 255 14.36 18.08 17.68
CA HIS A 255 14.30 19.45 17.19
C HIS A 255 13.33 19.57 16.01
N ILE A 256 12.46 20.57 16.07
CA ILE A 256 11.53 20.92 14.99
C ILE A 256 11.86 22.34 14.53
N THR A 257 12.36 22.50 13.32
CA THR A 257 12.59 23.79 12.68
C THR A 257 11.47 24.09 11.69
N VAL A 258 10.79 25.24 11.85
CA VAL A 258 9.65 25.65 11.05
C VAL A 258 9.71 27.13 10.71
N ASP A 259 9.13 27.57 9.59
CA ASP A 259 9.09 28.99 9.23
C ASP A 259 8.07 29.78 10.08
N SER A 260 6.94 29.15 10.42
CA SER A 260 5.96 29.69 11.36
C SER A 260 5.10 28.58 11.99
N VAL A 261 4.61 28.84 13.20
CA VAL A 261 3.71 27.97 13.93
C VAL A 261 2.60 28.79 14.57
N GLY A 262 1.36 28.30 14.49
CA GLY A 262 0.22 28.98 15.13
C GLY A 262 0.29 28.86 16.64
N GLU A 263 0.52 27.69 17.19
CA GLU A 263 0.63 27.44 18.61
C GLU A 263 1.61 26.32 18.96
N VAL A 264 2.42 26.51 20.00
CA VAL A 264 3.21 25.44 20.63
C VAL A 264 2.58 25.12 21.98
N ILE A 265 1.89 24.00 22.02
CA ILE A 265 1.12 23.54 23.18
C ILE A 265 2.02 22.75 24.12
N ARG A 266 2.11 23.23 25.37
CA ARG A 266 2.79 22.54 26.48
C ARG A 266 1.79 22.41 27.62
N THR A 267 1.49 21.19 28.02
CA THR A 267 0.54 20.91 29.09
C THR A 267 1.26 20.27 30.28
N ASP A 268 0.76 20.49 31.48
CA ASP A 268 1.35 19.94 32.70
C ASP A 268 0.92 18.50 32.98
N ASP A 269 -0.19 18.07 32.39
CA ASP A 269 -0.79 16.73 32.55
C ASP A 269 -0.26 15.70 31.54
N VAL A 270 1.03 15.73 31.28
CA VAL A 270 1.69 14.82 30.34
C VAL A 270 1.96 13.44 30.96
N VAL A 271 1.83 12.40 30.14
CA VAL A 271 2.12 11.00 30.54
C VAL A 271 3.62 10.66 30.52
N MET A 272 4.43 11.54 29.95
CA MET A 272 5.90 11.44 29.90
C MET A 272 6.54 12.81 29.78
N GLU A 273 7.81 12.91 30.11
CA GLU A 273 8.58 14.14 29.95
C GLU A 273 8.67 14.55 28.46
N CYS A 274 8.43 15.83 28.17
CA CYS A 274 8.41 16.39 26.82
C CYS A 274 9.40 17.56 26.73
N THR A 275 10.58 17.27 26.19
CA THR A 275 11.71 18.20 26.06
C THR A 275 12.03 18.63 24.63
N GLY A 276 11.26 18.15 23.64
CA GLY A 276 11.47 18.50 22.23
C GLY A 276 11.42 20.01 21.98
N GLU A 277 12.34 20.54 21.20
CA GLU A 277 12.50 21.96 20.96
C GLU A 277 11.86 22.38 19.63
N VAL A 278 11.25 23.58 19.62
CA VAL A 278 10.66 24.17 18.41
C VAL A 278 11.41 25.47 18.11
N HIS A 279 12.02 25.53 16.93
CA HIS A 279 12.78 26.68 16.44
C HIS A 279 12.06 27.32 15.25
N ILE A 280 11.75 28.60 15.37
CA ILE A 280 11.15 29.40 14.28
C ILE A 280 12.28 30.12 13.56
N ARG A 281 12.34 30.00 12.22
CA ARG A 281 13.35 30.65 11.37
C ARG A 281 13.11 32.16 11.23
#